data_51294da16a83cdef77a01ae6112bf876
#
_entry.id   51294da16a83cdef77a01ae6112bf876
#
_cell.length_a   1.000
_cell.length_b   1.000
_cell.length_c   1.000
_cell.angle_alpha   90.00
_cell.angle_beta   90.00
_cell.angle_gamma   90.00
#
_symmetry.space_group_name_H-M   'P 1'
#
loop_
_entity.id
_entity.type
_entity.pdbx_description
1 polymer ?
#
loop_
_entity_poly.entity_id
_entity_poly.type
_entity_poly.pdbx_seq_one_letter_code
_entity_poly.pdbx_strand_id
1 'polypeptide(L)'
;LKSSTSIFAKLPGNTMSYTKAFWITSLGMFLMSFESPLIKMTHVSAQNFTFYFGLCMFLSLNTVLLFQYKTAIFALYRRHVVSILACAFCIALSNFLFILAIKHTSVASAVFILSTGPLISALFSFLLFRTKTPLRTFIAIFFVFVGLFIILFNDLGLGNMEGNLYAFGCVFAFISMLFILERDKEVNRLACFGTGTFMASLLALLSAPIVLPDTYSLSIIVFMGGVLTPLSRAFIGTGTKVLPSVEVALLTIIEPVLAPVWVWCFIDEKPHPNTLIGGVIILITLVLHSLKAHQDATRRLRSN
;
A
#
# COMPACT_ATOMS: atom_id res chain seq x y z
N LEU A 1 18.12 -28.35 -24.76
CA LEU A 1 17.16 -27.30 -24.37
C LEU A 1 17.79 -26.52 -23.24
N LYS A 2 18.81 -25.72 -23.57
CA LYS A 2 19.59 -24.88 -22.64
C LYS A 2 19.35 -23.43 -23.00
N SER A 3 19.35 -22.59 -21.96
CA SER A 3 19.60 -21.15 -22.00
C SER A 3 18.48 -20.21 -22.53
N SER A 4 17.59 -19.81 -21.66
CA SER A 4 16.97 -18.46 -21.74
C SER A 4 16.94 -17.75 -20.37
N THR A 5 17.94 -18.01 -19.52
CA THR A 5 18.02 -17.48 -18.13
C THR A 5 18.86 -16.20 -18.03
N SER A 6 19.10 -15.45 -19.11
CA SER A 6 20.08 -14.36 -19.05
C SER A 6 19.67 -12.98 -19.55
N ILE A 7 18.36 -12.70 -19.77
CA ILE A 7 17.96 -11.34 -20.19
C ILE A 7 17.82 -10.37 -19.02
N PHE A 8 17.67 -10.87 -17.78
CA PHE A 8 17.62 -10.03 -16.57
C PHE A 8 18.96 -9.75 -15.90
N ALA A 9 20.07 -10.31 -16.42
CA ALA A 9 21.40 -10.27 -15.79
C ALA A 9 22.37 -9.24 -16.38
N LYS A 10 21.94 -8.35 -17.28
CA LYS A 10 22.84 -7.33 -17.85
C LYS A 10 22.20 -5.94 -17.90
N LEU A 11 21.91 -5.37 -16.74
CA LEU A 11 22.13 -3.94 -16.54
C LEU A 11 23.55 -3.79 -15.97
N PRO A 12 24.39 -2.89 -16.53
CA PRO A 12 25.79 -2.76 -16.13
C PRO A 12 25.87 -2.45 -14.65
N GLY A 13 26.80 -3.11 -13.97
CA GLY A 13 27.02 -3.08 -12.54
C GLY A 13 27.20 -1.70 -11.95
N ASN A 14 26.11 -1.13 -11.50
CA ASN A 14 26.09 -0.18 -10.40
C ASN A 14 25.21 -0.82 -9.33
N THR A 15 25.82 -1.66 -8.48
CA THR A 15 25.18 -2.13 -7.27
C THR A 15 24.86 -0.89 -6.45
N MET A 16 23.58 -0.50 -6.46
CA MET A 16 23.11 0.66 -5.69
C MET A 16 23.55 0.47 -4.24
N SER A 17 24.27 1.46 -3.67
CA SER A 17 24.71 1.36 -2.29
C SER A 17 23.52 1.27 -1.36
N TYR A 18 23.67 0.59 -0.24
CA TYR A 18 22.67 0.46 0.81
C TYR A 18 22.11 1.83 1.24
N THR A 19 22.97 2.81 1.48
CA THR A 19 22.56 4.17 1.86
C THR A 19 21.69 4.83 0.80
N LYS A 20 22.03 4.68 -0.47
CA LYS A 20 21.23 5.20 -1.58
C LYS A 20 19.87 4.52 -1.67
N ALA A 21 19.82 3.20 -1.48
CA ALA A 21 18.57 2.43 -1.44
C ALA A 21 17.68 2.90 -0.29
N PHE A 22 18.24 3.11 0.90
CA PHE A 22 17.54 3.61 2.08
C PHE A 22 16.88 4.98 1.81
N TRP A 23 17.64 5.95 1.31
CA TRP A 23 17.11 7.29 1.04
C TRP A 23 16.07 7.31 -0.09
N ILE A 24 16.26 6.52 -1.15
CA ILE A 24 15.28 6.41 -2.24
C ILE A 24 13.97 5.81 -1.72
N THR A 25 14.03 4.75 -0.90
CA THR A 25 12.84 4.14 -0.32
C THR A 25 12.14 5.10 0.65
N SER A 26 12.91 5.79 1.50
CA SER A 26 12.36 6.81 2.42
C SER A 26 11.66 7.93 1.66
N LEU A 27 12.25 8.40 0.55
CA LEU A 27 11.63 9.39 -0.33
C LEU A 27 10.33 8.85 -0.96
N GLY A 28 10.33 7.60 -1.39
CA GLY A 28 9.11 6.94 -1.90
C GLY A 28 7.99 6.90 -0.86
N MET A 29 8.29 6.53 0.39
CA MET A 29 7.32 6.52 1.49
C MET A 29 6.86 7.94 1.86
N PHE A 30 7.78 8.90 1.85
CA PHE A 30 7.45 10.32 2.04
C PHE A 30 6.48 10.83 0.96
N LEU A 31 6.73 10.55 -0.31
CA LEU A 31 5.82 10.91 -1.40
C LEU A 31 4.46 10.22 -1.25
N MET A 32 4.43 8.97 -0.80
CA MET A 32 3.20 8.21 -0.58
C MET A 32 2.35 8.83 0.53
N SER A 33 2.95 9.48 1.54
CA SER A 33 2.21 10.12 2.63
C SER A 33 1.31 11.27 2.18
N PHE A 34 1.51 11.82 0.98
CA PHE A 34 0.64 12.84 0.39
C PHE A 34 -0.63 12.27 -0.27
N GLU A 35 -0.73 10.94 -0.48
CA GLU A 35 -1.90 10.36 -1.17
C GLU A 35 -3.20 10.67 -0.42
N SER A 36 -3.24 10.41 0.89
CA SER A 36 -4.45 10.61 1.72
C SER A 36 -4.92 12.08 1.77
N PRO A 37 -4.06 13.07 2.06
CA PRO A 37 -4.49 14.47 2.03
C PRO A 37 -4.94 14.93 0.64
N LEU A 38 -4.25 14.53 -0.43
CA LEU A 38 -4.66 14.90 -1.79
C LEU A 38 -6.01 14.31 -2.18
N ILE A 39 -6.32 13.06 -1.79
CA ILE A 39 -7.65 12.47 -1.96
C ILE A 39 -8.70 13.31 -1.23
N LYS A 40 -8.41 13.69 0.02
CA LYS A 40 -9.34 14.45 0.87
C LYS A 40 -9.61 15.86 0.32
N MET A 41 -8.62 16.50 -0.30
CA MET A 41 -8.76 17.84 -0.90
C MET A 41 -9.67 17.89 -2.13
N THR A 42 -9.91 16.76 -2.79
CA THR A 42 -10.79 16.73 -3.97
C THR A 42 -12.26 16.79 -3.59
N HIS A 43 -13.07 17.56 -4.33
CA HIS A 43 -14.50 17.75 -4.13
C HIS A 43 -15.37 16.73 -4.88
N VAL A 44 -14.80 15.60 -5.28
CA VAL A 44 -15.48 14.54 -6.03
C VAL A 44 -15.82 13.34 -5.14
N SER A 45 -16.81 12.55 -5.55
CA SER A 45 -17.13 11.29 -4.89
C SER A 45 -15.96 10.31 -4.98
N ALA A 46 -15.93 9.34 -4.06
CA ALA A 46 -14.90 8.29 -4.07
C ALA A 46 -14.87 7.50 -5.39
N GLN A 47 -16.05 7.27 -5.98
CA GLN A 47 -16.20 6.57 -7.26
C GLN A 47 -15.58 7.37 -8.40
N ASN A 48 -15.92 8.65 -8.51
CA ASN A 48 -15.34 9.53 -9.53
C ASN A 48 -13.82 9.63 -9.39
N PHE A 49 -13.33 9.82 -8.16
CA PHE A 49 -11.90 9.83 -7.89
C PHE A 49 -11.23 8.53 -8.36
N THR A 50 -11.76 7.37 -7.92
CA THR A 50 -11.20 6.06 -8.26
C THR A 50 -11.17 5.82 -9.76
N PHE A 51 -12.22 6.23 -10.47
CA PHE A 51 -12.30 6.05 -11.92
C PHE A 51 -11.17 6.79 -12.64
N TYR A 52 -11.06 8.10 -12.46
CA TYR A 52 -10.05 8.90 -13.15
C TYR A 52 -8.63 8.62 -12.66
N PHE A 53 -8.43 8.45 -11.36
CA PHE A 53 -7.14 8.08 -10.77
C PHE A 53 -6.64 6.72 -11.31
N GLY A 54 -7.53 5.73 -11.34
CA GLY A 54 -7.19 4.39 -11.82
C GLY A 54 -6.82 4.39 -13.31
N LEU A 55 -7.53 5.18 -14.15
CA LEU A 55 -7.18 5.35 -15.56
C LEU A 55 -5.81 6.03 -15.72
N CYS A 56 -5.56 7.13 -15.02
CA CYS A 56 -4.29 7.84 -15.08
C CYS A 56 -3.11 6.92 -14.65
N MET A 57 -3.29 6.18 -13.57
CA MET A 57 -2.27 5.25 -13.07
C MET A 57 -2.06 4.07 -14.02
N PHE A 58 -3.14 3.52 -14.60
CA PHE A 58 -3.06 2.49 -15.63
C PHE A 58 -2.24 2.97 -16.83
N LEU A 59 -2.55 4.15 -17.37
CA LEU A 59 -1.82 4.73 -18.49
C LEU A 59 -0.35 4.96 -18.16
N SER A 60 -0.07 5.55 -16.99
CA SER A 60 1.31 5.83 -16.55
C SER A 60 2.13 4.53 -16.41
N LEU A 61 1.62 3.53 -15.70
CA LEU A 61 2.35 2.27 -15.48
C LEU A 61 2.53 1.46 -16.76
N ASN A 62 1.50 1.40 -17.63
CA ASN A 62 1.63 0.69 -18.90
C ASN A 62 2.54 1.42 -19.88
N THR A 63 2.61 2.74 -19.84
CA THR A 63 3.59 3.51 -20.61
C THR A 63 5.01 3.11 -20.19
N VAL A 64 5.29 3.02 -18.90
CA VAL A 64 6.59 2.53 -18.39
C VAL A 64 6.88 1.10 -18.86
N LEU A 65 5.87 0.21 -18.79
CA LEU A 65 6.03 -1.17 -19.26
C LEU A 65 6.28 -1.24 -20.77
N LEU A 66 5.60 -0.43 -21.57
CA LEU A 66 5.81 -0.35 -23.02
C LEU A 66 7.25 0.08 -23.36
N PHE A 67 7.78 1.09 -22.65
CA PHE A 67 9.16 1.51 -22.85
C PHE A 67 10.16 0.42 -22.45
N GLN A 68 9.89 -0.35 -21.37
CA GLN A 68 10.78 -1.41 -20.88
C GLN A 68 10.74 -2.68 -21.74
N TYR A 69 9.55 -3.15 -22.12
CA TYR A 69 9.35 -4.47 -22.75
C TYR A 69 8.99 -4.39 -24.22
N LYS A 70 8.63 -3.22 -24.74
CA LYS A 70 8.27 -3.03 -26.17
C LYS A 70 7.21 -4.07 -26.59
N THR A 71 7.49 -4.81 -27.67
CA THR A 71 6.58 -5.85 -28.20
C THR A 71 6.44 -7.07 -27.28
N ALA A 72 7.40 -7.31 -26.34
CA ALA A 72 7.33 -8.42 -25.40
C ALA A 72 6.29 -8.23 -24.28
N ILE A 73 5.61 -7.06 -24.19
CA ILE A 73 4.58 -6.79 -23.20
C ILE A 73 3.43 -7.81 -23.26
N PHE A 74 3.01 -8.23 -24.45
CA PHE A 74 1.94 -9.24 -24.60
C PHE A 74 2.34 -10.60 -24.05
N ALA A 75 3.60 -11.01 -24.26
CA ALA A 75 4.12 -12.25 -23.71
C ALA A 75 4.20 -12.20 -22.18
N LEU A 76 4.55 -11.02 -21.60
CA LEU A 76 4.58 -10.78 -20.17
C LEU A 76 3.19 -11.03 -19.53
N TYR A 77 2.14 -10.44 -20.10
CA TYR A 77 0.77 -10.61 -19.62
C TYR A 77 0.27 -12.05 -19.79
N ARG A 78 0.55 -12.70 -20.91
CA ARG A 78 0.07 -14.05 -21.22
C ARG A 78 0.72 -15.13 -20.33
N ARG A 79 1.98 -14.95 -19.93
CA ARG A 79 2.72 -15.96 -19.17
C ARG A 79 2.13 -16.19 -17.76
N HIS A 80 1.68 -15.14 -17.09
CA HIS A 80 1.18 -15.17 -15.71
C HIS A 80 -0.23 -14.60 -15.58
N VAL A 81 -1.09 -14.80 -16.59
CA VAL A 81 -2.41 -14.15 -16.66
C VAL A 81 -3.26 -14.38 -15.42
N VAL A 82 -3.30 -15.59 -14.88
CA VAL A 82 -4.12 -15.93 -13.70
C VAL A 82 -3.60 -15.20 -12.47
N SER A 83 -2.31 -15.21 -12.22
CA SER A 83 -1.68 -14.48 -11.10
C SER A 83 -1.86 -12.97 -11.23
N ILE A 84 -1.73 -12.44 -12.45
CA ILE A 84 -1.93 -11.01 -12.73
C ILE A 84 -3.39 -10.62 -12.46
N LEU A 85 -4.36 -11.38 -12.95
CA LEU A 85 -5.78 -11.08 -12.75
C LEU A 85 -6.20 -11.22 -11.28
N ALA A 86 -5.73 -12.24 -10.58
CA ALA A 86 -6.01 -12.41 -9.15
C ALA A 86 -5.39 -11.27 -8.32
N CYS A 87 -4.12 -10.91 -8.56
CA CYS A 87 -3.50 -9.75 -7.94
C CYS A 87 -4.23 -8.46 -8.30
N ALA A 88 -4.58 -8.27 -9.57
CA ALA A 88 -5.26 -7.09 -10.06
C ALA A 88 -6.62 -6.90 -9.38
N PHE A 89 -7.37 -7.97 -9.18
CA PHE A 89 -8.65 -7.91 -8.44
C PHE A 89 -8.44 -7.45 -6.99
N CYS A 90 -7.46 -8.03 -6.29
CA CYS A 90 -7.14 -7.62 -4.92
C CYS A 90 -6.66 -6.15 -4.86
N ILE A 91 -5.85 -5.70 -5.82
CA ILE A 91 -5.40 -4.31 -5.94
C ILE A 91 -6.58 -3.39 -6.22
N ALA A 92 -7.46 -3.78 -7.12
CA ALA A 92 -8.65 -3.00 -7.46
C ALA A 92 -9.54 -2.79 -6.24
N LEU A 93 -9.83 -3.87 -5.52
CA LEU A 93 -10.64 -3.83 -4.30
C LEU A 93 -9.96 -3.00 -3.21
N SER A 94 -8.66 -3.21 -2.99
CA SER A 94 -7.89 -2.46 -2.00
C SER A 94 -7.88 -0.96 -2.30
N ASN A 95 -7.58 -0.55 -3.54
CA ASN A 95 -7.56 0.86 -3.92
C ASN A 95 -8.95 1.51 -3.82
N PHE A 96 -9.99 0.83 -4.26
CA PHE A 96 -11.35 1.34 -4.18
C PHE A 96 -11.80 1.55 -2.72
N LEU A 97 -11.55 0.53 -1.88
CA LEU A 97 -11.87 0.60 -0.44
C LEU A 97 -11.02 1.63 0.30
N PHE A 98 -9.75 1.81 -0.10
CA PHE A 98 -8.89 2.86 0.45
C PHE A 98 -9.47 4.26 0.22
N ILE A 99 -9.87 4.55 -1.02
CA ILE A 99 -10.43 5.85 -1.38
C ILE A 99 -11.77 6.08 -0.67
N LEU A 100 -12.62 5.04 -0.58
CA LEU A 100 -13.85 5.08 0.19
C LEU A 100 -13.56 5.37 1.67
N ALA A 101 -12.59 4.68 2.27
CA ALA A 101 -12.19 4.91 3.66
C ALA A 101 -11.79 6.37 3.90
N ILE A 102 -10.89 6.92 3.09
CA ILE A 102 -10.43 8.32 3.22
C ILE A 102 -11.59 9.32 3.07
N LYS A 103 -12.59 9.01 2.25
CA LYS A 103 -13.76 9.90 2.04
C LYS A 103 -14.81 9.78 3.15
N HIS A 104 -14.91 8.63 3.84
CA HIS A 104 -15.98 8.33 4.80
C HIS A 104 -15.52 8.28 6.28
N THR A 105 -14.20 8.43 6.55
CA THR A 105 -13.71 8.57 7.94
C THR A 105 -12.58 9.61 8.01
N SER A 106 -12.04 9.83 9.22
CA SER A 106 -10.85 10.66 9.35
C SER A 106 -9.62 10.01 8.71
N VAL A 107 -8.77 10.82 8.09
CA VAL A 107 -7.54 10.28 7.50
C VAL A 107 -6.68 9.58 8.53
N ALA A 108 -6.62 10.13 9.76
CA ALA A 108 -5.88 9.51 10.85
C ALA A 108 -6.40 8.10 11.19
N SER A 109 -7.73 7.93 11.35
CA SER A 109 -8.33 6.61 11.62
C SER A 109 -8.04 5.63 10.48
N ALA A 110 -8.25 6.04 9.24
CA ALA A 110 -8.00 5.19 8.08
C ALA A 110 -6.55 4.70 8.01
N VAL A 111 -5.55 5.61 8.09
CA VAL A 111 -4.13 5.22 7.96
C VAL A 111 -3.61 4.42 9.16
N PHE A 112 -4.13 4.65 10.37
CA PHE A 112 -3.78 3.81 11.51
C PHE A 112 -4.35 2.40 11.39
N ILE A 113 -5.59 2.24 10.89
CA ILE A 113 -6.15 0.92 10.59
C ILE A 113 -5.30 0.21 9.52
N LEU A 114 -4.93 0.91 8.45
CA LEU A 114 -4.10 0.36 7.38
C LEU A 114 -2.71 -0.06 7.86
N SER A 115 -2.12 0.66 8.80
CA SER A 115 -0.81 0.33 9.38
C SER A 115 -0.80 -0.98 10.17
N THR A 116 -1.96 -1.54 10.52
CA THR A 116 -2.06 -2.85 11.19
C THR A 116 -1.80 -4.04 10.26
N GLY A 117 -1.74 -3.80 8.94
CA GLY A 117 -1.58 -4.83 7.91
C GLY A 117 -0.50 -5.87 8.20
N PRO A 118 0.74 -5.52 8.57
CA PRO A 118 1.78 -6.50 8.87
C PRO A 118 1.41 -7.50 9.99
N LEU A 119 0.73 -7.04 11.03
CA LEU A 119 0.32 -7.89 12.14
C LEU A 119 -0.92 -8.74 11.81
N ILE A 120 -1.86 -8.17 11.04
CA ILE A 120 -3.00 -8.93 10.51
C ILE A 120 -2.49 -10.00 9.54
N SER A 121 -1.49 -9.70 8.69
CA SER A 121 -0.83 -10.69 7.84
C SER A 121 -0.19 -11.83 8.64
N ALA A 122 0.48 -11.52 9.75
CA ALA A 122 1.05 -12.54 10.64
C ALA A 122 -0.02 -13.43 11.28
N LEU A 123 -1.14 -12.85 11.70
CA LEU A 123 -2.30 -13.58 12.23
C LEU A 123 -2.90 -14.51 11.16
N PHE A 124 -3.08 -14.03 9.95
CA PHE A 124 -3.55 -14.84 8.81
C PHE A 124 -2.61 -15.99 8.49
N SER A 125 -1.30 -15.73 8.46
CA SER A 125 -0.29 -16.77 8.24
C SER A 125 -0.34 -17.86 9.32
N PHE A 126 -0.58 -17.48 10.57
CA PHE A 126 -0.79 -18.43 11.65
C PHE A 126 -2.07 -19.27 11.47
N LEU A 127 -3.19 -18.62 11.17
CA LEU A 127 -4.49 -19.29 11.06
C LEU A 127 -4.58 -20.21 9.83
N LEU A 128 -4.10 -19.74 8.65
CA LEU A 128 -4.25 -20.47 7.39
C LEU A 128 -3.14 -21.49 7.17
N PHE A 129 -1.90 -21.15 7.50
CA PHE A 129 -0.73 -21.98 7.21
C PHE A 129 -0.16 -22.66 8.47
N ARG A 130 -0.78 -22.45 9.65
CA ARG A 130 -0.32 -22.99 10.95
C ARG A 130 1.18 -22.74 11.19
N THR A 131 1.69 -21.61 10.73
CA THR A 131 3.08 -21.23 10.91
C THR A 131 3.36 -21.01 12.40
N LYS A 132 4.54 -21.45 12.88
CA LYS A 132 4.95 -21.22 14.28
C LYS A 132 5.19 -19.72 14.48
N THR A 133 4.18 -19.03 14.99
CA THR A 133 4.26 -17.60 15.29
C THR A 133 4.80 -17.41 16.70
N PRO A 134 5.87 -16.62 16.92
CA PRO A 134 6.43 -16.41 18.24
C PRO A 134 5.46 -15.64 19.14
N LEU A 135 5.49 -15.94 20.47
CA LEU A 135 4.60 -15.32 21.47
C LEU A 135 4.60 -13.77 21.39
N ARG A 136 5.74 -13.17 21.08
CA ARG A 136 5.85 -11.72 20.89
C ARG A 136 4.90 -11.15 19.82
N THR A 137 4.63 -11.91 18.75
CA THR A 137 3.70 -11.49 17.70
C THR A 137 2.27 -11.48 18.23
N PHE A 138 1.88 -12.43 19.05
CA PHE A 138 0.57 -12.44 19.72
C PHE A 138 0.43 -11.26 20.69
N ILE A 139 1.49 -10.91 21.44
CA ILE A 139 1.50 -9.72 22.30
C ILE A 139 1.33 -8.45 21.45
N ALA A 140 2.05 -8.35 20.33
CA ALA A 140 1.90 -7.22 19.42
C ALA A 140 0.48 -7.13 18.84
N ILE A 141 -0.10 -8.25 18.40
CA ILE A 141 -1.50 -8.33 17.93
C ILE A 141 -2.45 -7.83 19.01
N PHE A 142 -2.28 -8.24 20.27
CA PHE A 142 -3.12 -7.77 21.37
C PHE A 142 -3.08 -6.25 21.53
N PHE A 143 -1.88 -5.64 21.57
CA PHE A 143 -1.77 -4.18 21.69
C PHE A 143 -2.32 -3.44 20.47
N VAL A 144 -2.20 -4.00 19.28
CA VAL A 144 -2.83 -3.42 18.07
C VAL A 144 -4.36 -3.46 18.19
N PHE A 145 -4.94 -4.56 18.67
CA PHE A 145 -6.39 -4.61 18.92
C PHE A 145 -6.85 -3.61 19.98
N VAL A 146 -6.05 -3.37 21.03
CA VAL A 146 -6.33 -2.31 22.01
C VAL A 146 -6.32 -0.94 21.35
N GLY A 147 -5.32 -0.62 20.52
CA GLY A 147 -5.26 0.63 19.78
C GLY A 147 -6.43 0.81 18.81
N LEU A 148 -6.75 -0.24 18.06
CA LEU A 148 -7.93 -0.26 17.17
C LEU A 148 -9.24 -0.04 17.94
N PHE A 149 -9.39 -0.70 19.08
CA PHE A 149 -10.59 -0.52 19.91
C PHE A 149 -10.77 0.93 20.36
N ILE A 150 -9.69 1.60 20.78
CA ILE A 150 -9.73 3.02 21.18
C ILE A 150 -10.16 3.90 20.00
N ILE A 151 -9.62 3.67 18.80
CA ILE A 151 -10.00 4.40 17.57
C ILE A 151 -11.48 4.17 17.24
N LEU A 152 -11.88 2.91 17.14
CA LEU A 152 -13.22 2.51 16.71
C LEU A 152 -14.29 2.95 17.71
N PHE A 153 -14.01 2.87 19.02
CA PHE A 153 -14.96 3.28 20.06
C PHE A 153 -15.29 4.77 19.97
N ASN A 154 -14.27 5.59 19.65
CA ASN A 154 -14.50 7.02 19.40
C ASN A 154 -15.31 7.26 18.13
N ASP A 155 -14.99 6.56 17.04
CA ASP A 155 -15.60 6.74 15.73
C ASP A 155 -17.05 6.27 15.67
N LEU A 156 -17.48 5.34 16.55
CA LEU A 156 -18.88 4.96 16.72
C LEU A 156 -19.78 6.16 17.07
N GLY A 157 -19.29 7.06 17.92
CA GLY A 157 -19.98 8.28 18.30
C GLY A 157 -20.01 9.35 17.21
N LEU A 158 -19.10 9.29 16.23
CA LEU A 158 -18.94 10.29 15.17
C LEU A 158 -19.55 9.86 13.83
N GLY A 159 -20.12 8.65 13.72
CA GLY A 159 -20.67 8.14 12.46
C GLY A 159 -19.63 7.69 11.43
N ASN A 160 -18.36 7.56 11.81
CA ASN A 160 -17.24 7.21 10.91
C ASN A 160 -17.07 5.69 10.72
N MET A 161 -17.98 4.86 11.23
CA MET A 161 -17.84 3.41 11.23
C MET A 161 -17.80 2.80 9.84
N GLU A 162 -18.56 3.37 8.90
CA GLU A 162 -18.57 2.93 7.51
C GLU A 162 -17.19 3.06 6.88
N GLY A 163 -16.53 4.20 7.02
CA GLY A 163 -15.18 4.43 6.51
C GLY A 163 -14.15 3.52 7.15
N ASN A 164 -14.29 3.22 8.44
CA ASN A 164 -13.42 2.27 9.14
C ASN A 164 -13.58 0.84 8.64
N LEU A 165 -14.81 0.40 8.30
CA LEU A 165 -15.05 -0.89 7.66
C LEU A 165 -14.41 -0.97 6.29
N TYR A 166 -14.47 0.10 5.50
CA TYR A 166 -13.74 0.18 4.23
C TYR A 166 -12.22 0.06 4.43
N ALA A 167 -11.65 0.70 5.45
CA ALA A 167 -10.24 0.58 5.79
C ALA A 167 -9.84 -0.87 6.14
N PHE A 168 -10.64 -1.58 6.93
CA PHE A 168 -10.42 -3.00 7.20
C PHE A 168 -10.50 -3.85 5.94
N GLY A 169 -11.52 -3.66 5.11
CA GLY A 169 -11.64 -4.35 3.83
C GLY A 169 -10.44 -4.12 2.92
N CYS A 170 -9.92 -2.88 2.89
CA CYS A 170 -8.70 -2.52 2.18
C CYS A 170 -7.50 -3.33 2.68
N VAL A 171 -7.30 -3.45 3.99
CA VAL A 171 -6.21 -4.26 4.59
C VAL A 171 -6.31 -5.72 4.16
N PHE A 172 -7.50 -6.32 4.22
CA PHE A 172 -7.68 -7.71 3.80
C PHE A 172 -7.38 -7.93 2.32
N ALA A 173 -7.86 -7.05 1.46
CA ALA A 173 -7.57 -7.11 0.03
C ALA A 173 -6.08 -6.95 -0.25
N PHE A 174 -5.42 -6.00 0.42
CA PHE A 174 -3.99 -5.78 0.30
C PHE A 174 -3.15 -6.99 0.75
N ILE A 175 -3.50 -7.59 1.89
CA ILE A 175 -2.84 -8.80 2.38
C ILE A 175 -3.02 -9.96 1.40
N SER A 176 -4.23 -10.15 0.87
CA SER A 176 -4.51 -11.18 -0.13
C SER A 176 -3.63 -11.02 -1.38
N MET A 177 -3.45 -9.79 -1.85
CA MET A 177 -2.51 -9.47 -2.93
C MET A 177 -1.08 -9.91 -2.58
N LEU A 178 -0.60 -9.59 -1.37
CA LEU A 178 0.75 -9.96 -0.95
C LEU A 178 0.96 -11.47 -0.95
N PHE A 179 0.00 -12.27 -0.49
CA PHE A 179 0.07 -13.73 -0.55
C PHE A 179 0.13 -14.28 -1.97
N ILE A 180 -0.62 -13.70 -2.91
CA ILE A 180 -0.56 -14.09 -4.33
C ILE A 180 0.83 -13.78 -4.90
N LEU A 181 1.39 -12.58 -4.61
CA LEU A 181 2.72 -12.17 -5.06
C LEU A 181 3.85 -13.00 -4.44
N GLU A 182 3.66 -13.51 -3.23
CA GLU A 182 4.63 -14.39 -2.58
C GLU A 182 4.64 -15.78 -3.24
N ARG A 183 3.47 -16.27 -3.66
CA ARG A 183 3.32 -17.57 -4.34
C ARG A 183 3.89 -17.56 -5.76
N ASP A 184 3.72 -16.46 -6.50
CA ASP A 184 4.25 -16.29 -7.86
C ASP A 184 5.26 -15.14 -7.90
N LYS A 185 6.52 -15.47 -7.56
CA LYS A 185 7.61 -14.48 -7.47
C LYS A 185 8.04 -13.93 -8.83
N GLU A 186 7.73 -14.63 -9.93
CA GLU A 186 8.10 -14.23 -11.28
C GLU A 186 7.10 -13.23 -11.90
N VAL A 187 5.93 -13.07 -11.31
CA VAL A 187 4.91 -12.16 -11.82
C VAL A 187 5.41 -10.72 -11.82
N ASN A 188 5.14 -10.00 -12.90
CA ASN A 188 5.53 -8.60 -13.00
C ASN A 188 4.59 -7.73 -12.15
N ARG A 189 5.14 -7.11 -11.11
CA ARG A 189 4.38 -6.29 -10.16
C ARG A 189 3.76 -5.05 -10.80
N LEU A 190 4.47 -4.40 -11.75
CA LEU A 190 3.91 -3.23 -12.46
C LEU A 190 2.70 -3.62 -13.32
N ALA A 191 2.74 -4.80 -13.95
CA ALA A 191 1.61 -5.32 -14.70
C ALA A 191 0.41 -5.60 -13.76
N CYS A 192 0.63 -6.17 -12.57
CA CYS A 192 -0.41 -6.37 -11.57
C CYS A 192 -1.02 -5.05 -11.12
N PHE A 193 -0.19 -4.06 -10.79
CA PHE A 193 -0.68 -2.73 -10.38
C PHE A 193 -1.40 -2.01 -11.51
N GLY A 194 -0.84 -1.99 -12.72
CA GLY A 194 -1.49 -1.36 -13.87
C GLY A 194 -2.85 -1.98 -14.18
N THR A 195 -2.94 -3.30 -14.27
CA THR A 195 -4.21 -4.00 -14.48
C THR A 195 -5.17 -3.78 -13.31
N GLY A 196 -4.67 -3.81 -12.06
CA GLY A 196 -5.48 -3.61 -10.86
C GLY A 196 -6.10 -2.22 -10.78
N THR A 197 -5.36 -1.18 -11.13
CA THR A 197 -5.91 0.19 -11.15
C THR A 197 -6.93 0.39 -12.26
N PHE A 198 -6.75 -0.26 -13.42
CA PHE A 198 -7.78 -0.31 -14.46
C PHE A 198 -9.05 -1.02 -13.98
N MET A 199 -8.91 -2.18 -13.32
CA MET A 199 -10.06 -2.88 -12.72
C MET A 199 -10.74 -2.04 -11.65
N ALA A 200 -9.99 -1.26 -10.86
CA ALA A 200 -10.57 -0.31 -9.89
C ALA A 200 -11.43 0.74 -10.60
N SER A 201 -10.98 1.26 -11.74
CA SER A 201 -11.78 2.18 -12.57
C SER A 201 -13.07 1.53 -13.06
N LEU A 202 -13.02 0.26 -13.48
CA LEU A 202 -14.22 -0.48 -13.90
C LEU A 202 -15.17 -0.71 -12.72
N LEU A 203 -14.67 -1.06 -11.55
CA LEU A 203 -15.49 -1.19 -10.33
C LEU A 203 -16.18 0.15 -9.97
N ALA A 204 -15.45 1.25 -10.07
CA ALA A 204 -16.00 2.58 -9.83
C ALA A 204 -17.11 2.94 -10.84
N LEU A 205 -16.89 2.65 -12.11
CA LEU A 205 -17.88 2.86 -13.20
C LEU A 205 -19.17 2.05 -12.97
N LEU A 206 -19.04 0.83 -12.46
CA LEU A 206 -20.20 -0.05 -12.15
C LEU A 206 -20.92 0.36 -10.86
N SER A 207 -20.25 1.10 -9.97
CA SER A 207 -20.79 1.46 -8.65
C SER A 207 -21.64 2.73 -8.66
N ALA A 208 -21.36 3.67 -9.57
CA ALA A 208 -22.07 4.95 -9.66
C ALA A 208 -21.87 5.61 -11.03
N PRO A 209 -22.77 6.51 -11.45
CA PRO A 209 -22.58 7.31 -12.65
C PRO A 209 -21.34 8.19 -12.50
N ILE A 210 -20.48 8.17 -13.51
CA ILE A 210 -19.25 8.96 -13.55
C ILE A 210 -19.53 10.33 -14.13
N VAL A 211 -19.16 11.35 -13.38
CA VAL A 211 -19.28 12.76 -13.76
C VAL A 211 -17.89 13.36 -13.92
N LEU A 212 -17.72 14.24 -14.89
CA LEU A 212 -16.44 14.92 -15.11
C LEU A 212 -16.12 15.79 -13.88
N PRO A 213 -14.95 15.61 -13.24
CA PRO A 213 -14.53 16.43 -12.11
C PRO A 213 -14.33 17.90 -12.51
N ASP A 214 -14.43 18.80 -11.53
CA ASP A 214 -13.95 20.15 -11.67
C ASP A 214 -12.45 20.19 -11.98
N THR A 215 -11.98 21.27 -12.60
CA THR A 215 -10.59 21.40 -13.06
C THR A 215 -9.58 21.23 -11.92
N TYR A 216 -9.90 21.72 -10.71
CA TYR A 216 -9.06 21.60 -9.53
C TYR A 216 -8.91 20.12 -9.11
N SER A 217 -10.02 19.42 -8.89
CA SER A 217 -10.01 17.98 -8.53
C SER A 217 -9.37 17.13 -9.62
N LEU A 218 -9.64 17.41 -10.89
CA LEU A 218 -9.05 16.69 -12.01
C LEU A 218 -7.52 16.87 -12.06
N SER A 219 -7.01 18.08 -11.82
CA SER A 219 -5.56 18.35 -11.78
C SER A 219 -4.86 17.55 -10.68
N ILE A 220 -5.45 17.46 -9.49
CA ILE A 220 -4.94 16.64 -8.38
C ILE A 220 -4.94 15.17 -8.78
N ILE A 221 -6.03 14.66 -9.34
CA ILE A 221 -6.16 13.25 -9.75
C ILE A 221 -5.12 12.87 -10.80
N VAL A 222 -4.95 13.71 -11.82
CA VAL A 222 -3.97 13.49 -12.89
C VAL A 222 -2.55 13.54 -12.35
N PHE A 223 -2.23 14.50 -11.48
CA PHE A 223 -0.93 14.58 -10.81
C PHE A 223 -0.65 13.34 -9.95
N MET A 224 -1.62 12.92 -9.15
CA MET A 224 -1.48 11.73 -8.30
C MET A 224 -1.31 10.46 -9.12
N GLY A 225 -2.27 10.18 -10.01
CA GLY A 225 -2.29 8.93 -10.79
C GLY A 225 -1.22 8.88 -11.87
N GLY A 226 -0.86 10.03 -12.45
CA GLY A 226 0.12 10.12 -13.52
C GLY A 226 1.57 10.18 -13.04
N VAL A 227 1.83 10.82 -11.90
CA VAL A 227 3.19 11.13 -11.45
C VAL A 227 3.47 10.65 -10.04
N LEU A 228 2.75 11.16 -9.03
CA LEU A 228 3.08 10.99 -7.63
C LEU A 228 3.09 9.51 -7.21
N THR A 229 1.98 8.81 -7.41
CA THR A 229 1.83 7.42 -7.00
C THR A 229 2.71 6.47 -7.80
N PRO A 230 2.80 6.54 -9.14
CA PRO A 230 3.74 5.72 -9.90
C PRO A 230 5.20 5.94 -9.48
N LEU A 231 5.60 7.18 -9.23
CA LEU A 231 6.96 7.52 -8.80
C LEU A 231 7.27 6.98 -7.40
N SER A 232 6.36 7.15 -6.44
CA SER A 232 6.52 6.62 -5.09
C SER A 232 6.64 5.09 -5.11
N ARG A 233 5.79 4.40 -5.87
CA ARG A 233 5.84 2.94 -6.05
C ARG A 233 7.14 2.47 -6.72
N ALA A 234 7.65 3.22 -7.70
CA ALA A 234 8.93 2.92 -8.35
C ALA A 234 10.11 3.06 -7.38
N PHE A 235 10.13 4.11 -6.55
CA PHE A 235 11.16 4.32 -5.54
C PHE A 235 11.15 3.23 -4.48
N ILE A 236 9.99 2.89 -3.93
CA ILE A 236 9.83 1.80 -2.98
C ILE A 236 10.27 0.47 -3.61
N GLY A 237 9.78 0.16 -4.81
CA GLY A 237 10.14 -1.06 -5.54
C GLY A 237 11.63 -1.17 -5.88
N THR A 238 12.33 -0.06 -6.06
CA THR A 238 13.78 -0.03 -6.27
C THR A 238 14.53 -0.34 -4.98
N GLY A 239 14.09 0.24 -3.86
CA GLY A 239 14.69 -0.01 -2.54
C GLY A 239 14.52 -1.44 -2.05
N THR A 240 13.35 -2.06 -2.29
CA THR A 240 13.07 -3.44 -1.88
C THR A 240 13.97 -4.50 -2.52
N LYS A 241 14.75 -4.14 -3.56
CA LYS A 241 15.75 -5.03 -4.16
C LYS A 241 17.05 -5.10 -3.34
N VAL A 242 17.33 -4.10 -2.51
CA VAL A 242 18.59 -3.96 -1.77
C VAL A 242 18.36 -4.03 -0.26
N LEU A 243 17.30 -3.38 0.24
CA LEU A 243 16.99 -3.32 1.65
C LEU A 243 16.35 -4.62 2.14
N PRO A 244 16.71 -5.10 3.35
CA PRO A 244 16.00 -6.18 4.03
C PRO A 244 14.52 -5.82 4.23
N SER A 245 13.64 -6.82 4.12
CA SER A 245 12.19 -6.63 4.26
C SER A 245 11.78 -5.93 5.57
N VAL A 246 12.54 -6.17 6.65
CA VAL A 246 12.29 -5.55 7.96
C VAL A 246 12.53 -4.04 7.93
N GLU A 247 13.56 -3.59 7.25
CA GLU A 247 13.87 -2.16 7.12
C GLU A 247 12.84 -1.44 6.24
N VAL A 248 12.42 -2.07 5.16
CA VAL A 248 11.32 -1.56 4.34
C VAL A 248 10.04 -1.45 5.17
N ALA A 249 9.73 -2.46 6.00
CA ALA A 249 8.59 -2.43 6.90
C ALA A 249 8.67 -1.32 7.96
N LEU A 250 9.87 -0.97 8.43
CA LEU A 250 10.06 0.18 9.32
C LEU A 250 9.81 1.52 8.58
N LEU A 251 10.23 1.61 7.32
CA LEU A 251 10.02 2.81 6.52
C LEU A 251 8.53 3.03 6.18
N THR A 252 7.70 1.99 6.11
CA THR A 252 6.25 2.15 5.89
C THR A 252 5.55 2.94 7.00
N ILE A 253 6.17 3.07 8.18
CA ILE A 253 5.64 3.85 9.30
C ILE A 253 5.64 5.36 9.00
N ILE A 254 6.45 5.82 8.04
CA ILE A 254 6.50 7.23 7.61
C ILE A 254 5.11 7.72 7.18
N GLU A 255 4.37 6.91 6.42
CA GLU A 255 3.05 7.28 5.90
C GLU A 255 2.03 7.54 7.01
N PRO A 256 1.72 6.60 7.93
CA PRO A 256 0.72 6.82 8.97
C PRO A 256 1.10 7.89 10.00
N VAL A 257 2.38 8.26 10.08
CA VAL A 257 2.83 9.38 10.90
C VAL A 257 2.61 10.71 10.19
N LEU A 258 2.99 10.81 8.92
CA LEU A 258 2.95 12.07 8.19
C LEU A 258 1.58 12.41 7.61
N ALA A 259 0.78 11.42 7.19
CA ALA A 259 -0.50 11.69 6.56
C ALA A 259 -1.46 12.52 7.44
N PRO A 260 -1.67 12.23 8.74
CA PRO A 260 -2.48 13.08 9.62
C PRO A 260 -1.89 14.49 9.79
N VAL A 261 -0.55 14.62 9.80
CA VAL A 261 0.12 15.93 9.90
C VAL A 261 -0.17 16.78 8.66
N TRP A 262 -0.08 16.20 7.46
CA TRP A 262 -0.42 16.91 6.23
C TRP A 262 -1.88 17.33 6.18
N VAL A 263 -2.80 16.45 6.59
CA VAL A 263 -4.23 16.75 6.60
C VAL A 263 -4.54 17.87 7.59
N TRP A 264 -3.90 17.88 8.76
CA TRP A 264 -4.02 19.00 9.70
C TRP A 264 -3.45 20.30 9.11
N CYS A 265 -2.30 20.26 8.46
CA CYS A 265 -1.66 21.44 7.89
C CYS A 265 -2.42 22.03 6.67
N PHE A 266 -2.99 21.17 5.80
CA PHE A 266 -3.56 21.61 4.53
C PHE A 266 -5.09 21.74 4.53
N ILE A 267 -5.78 21.01 5.41
CA ILE A 267 -7.25 20.89 5.40
C ILE A 267 -7.86 21.31 6.75
N ASP A 268 -7.01 21.57 7.77
CA ASP A 268 -7.40 21.85 9.17
C ASP A 268 -8.25 20.75 9.82
N GLU A 269 -8.19 19.52 9.31
CA GLU A 269 -8.81 18.34 9.92
C GLU A 269 -7.95 17.89 11.11
N LYS A 270 -8.38 18.25 12.33
CA LYS A 270 -7.68 17.86 13.55
C LYS A 270 -8.06 16.44 13.96
N PRO A 271 -7.08 15.52 14.07
CA PRO A 271 -7.36 14.18 14.57
C PRO A 271 -7.92 14.24 15.99
N HIS A 272 -8.93 13.41 16.28
CA HIS A 272 -9.46 13.32 17.64
C HIS A 272 -8.41 12.76 18.61
N PRO A 273 -8.32 13.22 19.87
CA PRO A 273 -7.33 12.75 20.85
C PRO A 273 -7.28 11.22 21.00
N ASN A 274 -8.44 10.56 21.04
CA ASN A 274 -8.51 9.09 21.13
C ASN A 274 -7.92 8.41 19.89
N THR A 275 -8.13 8.96 18.70
CA THR A 275 -7.53 8.46 17.45
C THR A 275 -6.01 8.58 17.50
N LEU A 276 -5.48 9.67 18.04
CA LEU A 276 -4.03 9.83 18.24
C LEU A 276 -3.48 8.84 19.26
N ILE A 277 -4.15 8.66 20.39
CA ILE A 277 -3.73 7.71 21.44
C ILE A 277 -3.69 6.28 20.88
N GLY A 278 -4.78 5.84 20.25
CA GLY A 278 -4.85 4.52 19.62
C GLY A 278 -3.80 4.33 18.54
N GLY A 279 -3.59 5.36 17.69
CA GLY A 279 -2.57 5.38 16.64
C GLY A 279 -1.15 5.28 17.19
N VAL A 280 -0.81 6.02 18.25
CA VAL A 280 0.49 5.94 18.92
C VAL A 280 0.74 4.54 19.48
N ILE A 281 -0.26 3.91 20.11
CA ILE A 281 -0.15 2.53 20.60
C ILE A 281 0.16 1.57 19.45
N ILE A 282 -0.55 1.69 18.32
CA ILE A 282 -0.32 0.85 17.13
C ILE A 282 1.10 1.06 16.59
N LEU A 283 1.52 2.32 16.39
CA LEU A 283 2.83 2.63 15.83
C LEU A 283 3.99 2.16 16.72
N ILE A 284 3.92 2.42 18.03
CA ILE A 284 4.93 1.93 18.99
C ILE A 284 5.01 0.40 18.95
N THR A 285 3.86 -0.27 18.92
CA THR A 285 3.79 -1.73 18.85
C THR A 285 4.44 -2.26 17.57
N LEU A 286 4.16 -1.65 16.42
CA LEU A 286 4.75 -2.01 15.12
C LEU A 286 6.26 -1.82 15.11
N VAL A 287 6.75 -0.67 15.62
CA VAL A 287 8.20 -0.38 15.70
C VAL A 287 8.90 -1.41 16.58
N LEU A 288 8.40 -1.65 17.80
CA LEU A 288 9.00 -2.60 18.71
C LEU A 288 8.99 -4.04 18.17
N HIS A 289 7.89 -4.45 17.53
CA HIS A 289 7.78 -5.75 16.90
C HIS A 289 8.79 -5.91 15.75
N SER A 290 8.91 -4.90 14.86
CA SER A 290 9.81 -4.92 13.71
C SER A 290 11.29 -4.91 14.14
N LEU A 291 11.66 -4.09 15.13
CA LEU A 291 13.02 -4.04 15.66
C LEU A 291 13.45 -5.39 16.27
N LYS A 292 12.58 -6.03 17.06
CA LYS A 292 12.86 -7.35 17.62
C LYS A 292 12.94 -8.44 16.53
N ALA A 293 12.10 -8.36 15.50
CA ALA A 293 12.16 -9.28 14.35
C ALA A 293 13.51 -9.17 13.63
N HIS A 294 14.02 -7.95 13.45
CA HIS A 294 15.33 -7.70 12.87
C HIS A 294 16.47 -8.29 13.72
N GLN A 295 16.46 -8.04 15.03
CA GLN A 295 17.47 -8.58 15.95
C GLN A 295 17.54 -10.11 15.90
N ASP A 296 16.41 -10.79 15.86
CA ASP A 296 16.37 -12.25 15.81
C ASP A 296 16.85 -12.80 14.46
N ALA A 297 16.52 -12.13 13.35
CA ALA A 297 17.03 -12.49 12.04
C ALA A 297 18.57 -12.37 12.00
N THR A 298 19.12 -11.30 12.55
CA THR A 298 20.58 -11.07 12.62
C THR A 298 21.27 -12.08 13.52
N ARG A 299 20.66 -12.47 14.65
CA ARG A 299 21.21 -13.51 15.55
C ARG A 299 21.28 -14.87 14.87
N ARG A 300 20.23 -15.27 14.12
CA ARG A 300 20.22 -16.54 13.37
C ARG A 300 21.31 -16.60 12.30
N LEU A 301 21.59 -15.48 11.62
CA LEU A 301 22.65 -15.40 10.62
C LEU A 301 24.07 -15.48 11.21
N ARG A 302 24.23 -15.12 12.51
CA ARG A 302 25.53 -15.21 13.23
C ARG A 302 25.75 -16.58 13.89
N SER A 303 24.69 -17.38 14.04
CA SER A 303 24.77 -18.72 14.68
C SER A 303 24.90 -19.86 13.66
N ASN A 304 24.75 -19.59 12.37
CA ASN A 304 25.06 -20.49 11.25
C ASN A 304 26.39 -20.10 10.58
#